data_43aa95188a39f0a00e257757eb892a23
#
_entry.id   43aa95188a39f0a00e257757eb892a23
#
_cell.length_a   1.000
_cell.length_b   1.000
_cell.length_c   1.000
_cell.angle_alpha   90.00
_cell.angle_beta   90.00
_cell.angle_gamma   90.00
#
_symmetry.space_group_name_H-M   'P 1'
#
loop_
_entity.id
_entity.type
_entity.pdbx_description
1 polymer ?
#
loop_
_entity_poly.entity_id
_entity_poly.type
_entity_poly.pdbx_seq_one_letter_code
_entity_poly.pdbx_strand_id
1 'polypeptide(L)'
;MQLELQSLHYSDGKKTLAKALTLAKRHRIKADSVLHEKLLGSLADLILGEAKKWRADIIVMGTRVQTGVKHFFLGSDAEAIVRATRLPVLLIHGTPARRKRATTRKA
;
A
#
# COMPACT_ATOMS: atom_id res chain seq x y z
N MET A 1 4.81 8.95 -9.26
CA MET A 1 4.35 7.91 -8.35
C MET A 1 3.51 8.51 -7.26
N GLN A 2 2.38 7.93 -6.99
CA GLN A 2 1.54 8.41 -5.93
C GLN A 2 1.52 7.45 -4.75
N LEU A 3 1.60 7.99 -3.54
CA LEU A 3 1.56 7.21 -2.34
C LEU A 3 0.28 7.55 -1.59
N GLU A 4 -0.46 6.54 -1.20
CA GLU A 4 -1.70 6.77 -0.51
C GLU A 4 -1.79 5.91 0.73
N LEU A 5 -2.23 6.49 1.82
CA LEU A 5 -2.35 5.80 3.06
C LEU A 5 -3.61 6.24 3.78
N GLN A 6 -4.38 5.29 4.27
CA GLN A 6 -5.49 5.61 5.09
C GLN A 6 -5.18 5.19 6.49
N SER A 7 -5.34 6.07 7.45
CA SER A 7 -4.99 5.80 8.81
C SER A 7 -5.99 6.38 9.77
N LEU A 8 -6.18 5.71 10.88
CA LEU A 8 -7.05 6.22 11.90
C LEU A 8 -6.27 7.21 12.75
N HIS A 9 -4.94 7.14 12.67
CA HIS A 9 -4.10 8.05 13.43
C HIS A 9 -3.39 8.98 12.46
N TYR A 10 -3.94 10.15 12.31
CA TYR A 10 -3.45 11.11 11.35
C TYR A 10 -1.96 11.40 11.44
N SER A 11 -1.45 11.59 12.65
CA SER A 11 -0.05 11.91 12.80
C SER A 11 0.86 10.75 12.38
N ASP A 12 0.43 9.52 12.63
CA ASP A 12 1.20 8.37 12.24
C ASP A 12 1.18 8.22 10.73
N GLY A 13 0.05 8.50 10.11
CA GLY A 13 -0.06 8.45 8.66
C GLY A 13 0.84 9.48 8.01
N LYS A 14 0.88 10.68 8.56
CA LYS A 14 1.73 11.72 8.02
C LYS A 14 3.20 11.31 8.10
N LYS A 15 3.62 10.72 9.22
CA LYS A 15 4.99 10.30 9.37
C LYS A 15 5.35 9.20 8.38
N THR A 16 4.43 8.26 8.20
CA THR A 16 4.67 7.18 7.26
C THR A 16 4.83 7.70 5.84
N LEU A 17 3.96 8.62 5.43
CA LEU A 17 4.05 9.18 4.10
C LEU A 17 5.32 10.01 3.93
N ALA A 18 5.72 10.72 4.96
CA ALA A 18 6.94 11.53 4.90
C ALA A 18 8.16 10.63 4.70
N LYS A 19 8.19 9.50 5.38
CA LYS A 19 9.29 8.57 5.20
C LYS A 19 9.30 7.99 3.80
N ALA A 20 8.15 7.69 3.27
CA ALA A 20 8.05 7.12 1.93
C ALA A 20 8.49 8.13 0.89
N LEU A 21 8.11 9.40 1.06
CA LEU A 21 8.51 10.43 0.13
C LEU A 21 10.03 10.65 0.18
N THR A 22 10.61 10.60 1.37
CA THR A 22 12.04 10.74 1.52
C THR A 22 12.76 9.60 0.81
N LEU A 23 12.23 8.39 0.94
CA LEU A 23 12.83 7.25 0.30
C LEU A 23 12.75 7.37 -1.22
N ALA A 24 11.62 7.82 -1.74
CA ALA A 24 11.46 8.01 -3.17
C ALA A 24 12.46 9.05 -3.68
N LYS A 25 12.61 10.13 -2.94
CA LYS A 25 13.50 11.18 -3.34
C LYS A 25 14.95 10.69 -3.36
N ARG A 26 15.31 9.85 -2.41
CA ARG A 26 16.65 9.31 -2.34
C ARG A 26 16.95 8.48 -3.58
N HIS A 27 15.96 7.84 -4.15
CA HIS A 27 16.12 7.06 -5.35
C HIS A 27 15.76 7.84 -6.62
N ARG A 28 15.62 9.15 -6.49
CA ARG A 28 15.30 10.04 -7.58
C ARG A 28 13.99 9.69 -8.28
N ILE A 29 13.01 9.28 -7.49
CA ILE A 29 11.69 8.98 -8.00
C ILE A 29 10.76 10.11 -7.61
N LYS A 30 10.03 10.66 -8.58
CA LYS A 30 9.12 11.72 -8.32
C LYS A 30 7.87 11.08 -7.76
N ALA A 31 7.44 11.48 -6.59
CA ALA A 31 6.29 10.92 -5.93
C ALA A 31 5.46 11.97 -5.23
N ASP A 32 4.15 11.73 -5.18
CA ASP A 32 3.26 12.59 -4.44
C ASP A 32 2.55 11.71 -3.43
N SER A 33 1.97 12.32 -2.42
CA SER A 33 1.30 11.56 -1.39
C SER A 33 -0.08 12.13 -1.08
N VAL A 34 -0.96 11.26 -0.66
CA VAL A 34 -2.31 11.65 -0.25
C VAL A 34 -2.62 10.92 1.03
N LEU A 35 -3.10 11.63 2.02
CA LEU A 35 -3.51 11.02 3.27
C LEU A 35 -5.00 11.21 3.43
N HIS A 36 -5.72 10.13 3.63
CA HIS A 36 -7.15 10.20 3.82
C HIS A 36 -7.45 9.97 5.29
N GLU A 37 -8.04 10.96 5.93
CA GLU A 37 -8.35 10.87 7.33
C GLU A 37 -9.62 10.10 7.58
N LYS A 38 -10.57 10.19 6.69
CA LYS A 38 -11.83 9.52 6.84
C LYS A 38 -12.14 8.70 5.62
N LEU A 39 -12.73 7.56 5.86
CA LEU A 39 -13.11 6.69 4.78
C LEU A 39 -14.56 6.97 4.44
N LEU A 40 -14.82 7.50 3.27
CA LEU A 40 -16.16 7.70 2.79
C LEU A 40 -16.36 6.66 1.73
N GLY A 41 -17.18 5.68 2.01
CA GLY A 41 -17.38 4.58 1.10
C GLY A 41 -16.36 3.50 1.37
N SER A 42 -16.07 2.66 0.42
CA SER A 42 -15.15 1.57 0.64
C SER A 42 -13.72 1.98 0.35
N LEU A 43 -12.79 1.29 0.94
CA LEU A 43 -11.39 1.55 0.69
C LEU A 43 -11.07 1.28 -0.78
N ALA A 44 -11.69 0.27 -1.36
CA ALA A 44 -11.46 -0.05 -2.75
C ALA A 44 -11.88 1.12 -3.66
N ASP A 45 -13.04 1.72 -3.38
CA ASP A 45 -13.50 2.83 -4.18
C ASP A 45 -12.53 4.00 -4.07
N LEU A 46 -12.00 4.23 -2.90
CA LEU A 46 -11.09 5.32 -2.68
C LEU A 46 -9.81 5.12 -3.47
N ILE A 47 -9.24 3.92 -3.40
CA ILE A 47 -8.00 3.62 -4.08
C ILE A 47 -8.18 3.65 -5.59
N LEU A 48 -9.27 3.07 -6.08
CA LEU A 48 -9.50 3.05 -7.51
C LEU A 48 -9.78 4.44 -8.05
N GLY A 49 -10.42 5.28 -7.25
CA GLY A 49 -10.63 6.66 -7.62
C GLY A 49 -9.32 7.43 -7.77
N GLU A 50 -8.40 7.20 -6.83
CA GLU A 50 -7.10 7.86 -6.91
C GLU A 50 -6.29 7.32 -8.08
N ALA A 51 -6.36 6.03 -8.33
CA ALA A 51 -5.64 5.44 -9.44
C ALA A 51 -6.11 6.04 -10.77
N LYS A 52 -7.41 6.29 -10.87
CA LYS A 52 -7.95 6.88 -12.07
C LYS A 52 -7.49 8.31 -12.24
N LYS A 53 -7.48 9.09 -11.18
CA LYS A 53 -7.04 10.47 -11.25
C LYS A 53 -5.59 10.54 -11.69
N TRP A 54 -4.78 9.62 -11.24
CA TRP A 54 -3.38 9.62 -11.57
C TRP A 54 -3.05 8.92 -12.87
N ARG A 55 -4.02 8.29 -13.48
CA ARG A 55 -3.80 7.49 -14.67
C ARG A 55 -2.73 6.46 -14.40
N ALA A 56 -2.89 5.77 -13.27
CA ALA A 56 -1.92 4.79 -12.84
C ALA A 56 -1.85 3.61 -13.82
N ASP A 57 -0.69 3.02 -13.94
CA ASP A 57 -0.50 1.87 -14.80
C ASP A 57 -0.49 0.58 -13.99
N ILE A 58 -0.26 0.68 -12.70
CA ILE A 58 -0.21 -0.48 -11.84
C ILE A 58 -0.53 -0.02 -10.44
N ILE A 59 -1.15 -0.87 -9.66
CA ILE A 59 -1.42 -0.60 -8.26
C ILE A 59 -0.51 -1.51 -7.45
N VAL A 60 0.22 -0.94 -6.48
CA VAL A 60 1.08 -1.72 -5.61
C VAL A 60 0.55 -1.52 -4.20
N MET A 61 0.27 -2.59 -3.49
CA MET A 61 -0.25 -2.44 -2.14
C MET A 61 0.33 -3.49 -1.22
N GLY A 62 0.42 -3.13 0.03
CA GLY A 62 0.89 -4.05 1.03
C GLY A 62 -0.25 -4.85 1.60
N THR A 63 -0.01 -6.09 1.94
CA THR A 63 -0.98 -6.90 2.63
C THR A 63 -0.34 -7.42 3.88
N ARG A 64 -1.17 -7.67 4.88
CA ARG A 64 -0.66 -8.18 6.11
C ARG A 64 -1.01 -9.65 6.21
N VAL A 65 -0.04 -10.49 6.47
CA VAL A 65 -0.28 -11.89 6.61
C VAL A 65 -0.44 -12.20 8.08
N GLN A 66 -1.53 -12.85 8.46
CA GLN A 66 -1.75 -13.16 9.83
C GLN A 66 -0.94 -14.36 10.26
N THR A 67 -0.32 -14.26 11.42
CA THR A 67 0.48 -15.33 11.90
C THR A 67 -0.39 -16.47 12.31
N GLY A 68 0.05 -17.65 12.12
CA GLY A 68 -0.70 -18.82 12.53
C GLY A 68 -1.71 -19.31 11.53
N VAL A 69 -1.89 -18.61 10.46
CA VAL A 69 -2.85 -19.01 9.47
C VAL A 69 -2.14 -19.88 8.45
N LYS A 70 -2.65 -21.07 8.18
CA LYS A 70 -2.03 -21.93 7.25
C LYS A 70 -2.09 -21.48 5.83
N HIS A 71 -3.15 -20.87 5.44
CA HIS A 71 -3.30 -20.45 4.07
C HIS A 71 -3.18 -18.94 3.97
N PHE A 72 -2.70 -18.47 2.87
CA PHE A 72 -2.60 -17.04 2.63
C PHE A 72 -4.01 -16.47 2.57
N PHE A 73 -4.25 -15.39 3.27
CA PHE A 73 -5.54 -14.78 3.28
C PHE A 73 -5.40 -13.36 2.77
N LEU A 74 -6.03 -13.07 1.68
CA LEU A 74 -5.89 -11.80 1.05
C LEU A 74 -6.52 -10.63 1.78
N GLY A 75 -7.55 -10.81 2.44
CA GLY A 75 -8.25 -9.72 3.10
C GLY A 75 -9.30 -9.11 2.18
N SER A 76 -10.36 -8.62 2.75
CA SER A 76 -11.50 -8.15 1.97
C SER A 76 -11.20 -6.92 1.13
N ASP A 77 -10.40 -6.00 1.66
CA ASP A 77 -10.11 -4.78 0.91
C ASP A 77 -9.26 -5.07 -0.31
N ALA A 78 -8.23 -5.88 -0.14
CA ALA A 78 -7.36 -6.22 -1.26
C ALA A 78 -8.13 -7.01 -2.30
N GLU A 79 -8.99 -7.91 -1.86
CA GLU A 79 -9.79 -8.69 -2.77
C GLU A 79 -10.74 -7.80 -3.57
N ALA A 80 -11.35 -6.83 -2.92
CA ALA A 80 -12.26 -5.92 -3.60
C ALA A 80 -11.53 -5.11 -4.68
N ILE A 81 -10.32 -4.69 -4.40
CA ILE A 81 -9.53 -3.94 -5.36
C ILE A 81 -9.19 -4.83 -6.56
N VAL A 82 -8.72 -6.04 -6.29
CA VAL A 82 -8.34 -6.95 -7.36
C VAL A 82 -9.53 -7.25 -8.26
N ARG A 83 -10.71 -7.40 -7.70
CA ARG A 83 -11.88 -7.71 -8.49
C ARG A 83 -12.37 -6.55 -9.32
N ALA A 84 -12.23 -5.35 -8.81
CA ALA A 84 -12.79 -4.18 -9.47
C ALA A 84 -11.88 -3.48 -10.46
N THR A 85 -10.58 -3.67 -10.35
CA THR A 85 -9.66 -2.92 -11.17
C THR A 85 -9.33 -3.62 -12.48
N ARG A 86 -8.96 -2.84 -13.46
CA ARG A 86 -8.48 -3.40 -14.71
C ARG A 86 -6.98 -3.29 -14.75
N LEU A 87 -6.38 -2.70 -13.73
CA LEU A 87 -4.94 -2.53 -13.70
C LEU A 87 -4.27 -3.72 -13.03
N PRO A 88 -3.04 -4.00 -13.38
CA PRO A 88 -2.30 -5.01 -12.64
C PRO A 88 -2.15 -4.59 -11.21
N VAL A 89 -2.18 -5.54 -10.28
CA VAL A 89 -2.01 -5.27 -8.87
C VAL A 89 -0.86 -6.11 -8.35
N LEU A 90 0.11 -5.45 -7.73
CA LEU A 90 1.23 -6.15 -7.14
C LEU A 90 1.02 -6.14 -5.63
N LEU A 91 0.99 -7.29 -5.03
CA LEU A 91 0.78 -7.40 -3.60
C LEU A 91 2.09 -7.72 -2.92
N ILE A 92 2.41 -6.94 -1.90
CA ILE A 92 3.64 -7.14 -1.15
C ILE A 92 3.28 -7.62 0.23
N HIS A 93 3.82 -8.76 0.63
CA HIS A 93 3.55 -9.31 1.94
C HIS A 93 4.59 -8.79 2.91
N GLY A 94 4.14 -8.28 4.02
CA GLY A 94 5.05 -7.74 5.01
C GLY A 94 5.01 -8.53 6.28
N THR A 95 6.16 -8.81 6.84
CA THR A 95 6.23 -9.45 8.11
C THR A 95 7.17 -8.61 8.92
N PRO A 96 6.64 -7.69 9.63
CA PRO A 96 7.45 -6.72 10.33
C PRO A 96 8.64 -7.26 11.07
N ALA A 97 8.47 -8.29 11.74
CA ALA A 97 9.53 -8.72 12.55
C ALA A 97 10.69 -9.33 11.86
N ARG A 98 10.59 -9.82 10.74
CA ARG A 98 11.60 -10.43 10.12
C ARG A 98 12.20 -9.83 9.05
N ARG A 99 11.92 -8.75 8.82
CA ARG A 99 12.39 -8.07 7.84
C ARG A 99 13.82 -8.19 7.69
N LYS A 100 14.59 -8.02 8.66
CA LYS A 100 15.92 -8.03 8.48
C LYS A 100 16.44 -9.29 8.03
N ARG A 101 15.90 -10.34 8.37
CA ARG A 101 16.39 -11.47 7.92
C ARG A 101 16.20 -11.67 6.56
N ALA A 102 15.18 -11.25 6.05
CA ALA A 102 14.88 -11.42 4.70
C ALA A 102 15.97 -10.90 3.87
N THR A 103 16.63 -9.95 4.31
CA THR A 103 17.56 -9.37 3.47
C THR A 103 18.71 -10.21 3.31
N THR A 104 18.96 -11.02 4.20
CA THR A 104 20.07 -11.74 3.98
C THR A 104 19.93 -12.66 2.97
N ARG A 105 19.23 -12.86 2.46
CA ARG A 105 19.19 -13.75 1.53
C ARG A 105 19.49 -13.62 0.43
N LYS A 106 19.90 -13.21 0.12
CA LYS A 106 20.19 -13.07 -0.80
C LYS A 106 20.31 -13.62 -1.57
N ALA A 107 20.21 -13.72 -1.42
CA ALA A 107 20.26 -14.24 -2.10
C ALA A 107 20.34 -14.56 -2.48
#